data_1567e4838dd71cee28d4ea2594dde95e
#
_entry.id   1567e4838dd71cee28d4ea2594dde95e
#
_cell.length_a   1.000
_cell.length_b   1.000
_cell.length_c   1.000
_cell.angle_alpha   90.00
_cell.angle_beta   90.00
_cell.angle_gamma   90.00
#
_symmetry.space_group_name_H-M   'P 1'
#
loop_
_entity.id
_entity.type
_entity.pdbx_description
1 polymer ?
#
loop_
_entity_poly.entity_id
_entity_poly.type
_entity_poly.pdbx_seq_one_letter_code
_entity_poly.pdbx_strand_id
1 'polypeptide(L)'
;MTRLTCRRVVVAGAAAAAAGLAVLKTGAQAQTQTKPVGVTPAELAKHEKFMRLAIAQANRNPGRPFGSVLVDERTGEVVGEGVADLAASPMLHSEVMAMNSYLAKNGNKGWENLTMYGTGEACPMCASAMVWAGIPRMVYGSDTPFVRQYIADINIRAQAVADAGKAIYTSKLLLGGVLASETDKLFEAKGKIGEKK
;
A
#
# COMPACT_ATOMS: atom_id res chain seq x y z
N MET A 1 -4.19 15.92 53.40
CA MET A 1 -3.14 14.88 53.19
C MET A 1 -3.74 13.54 53.54
N THR A 2 -4.23 12.81 52.56
CA THR A 2 -4.88 11.51 52.76
C THR A 2 -4.08 10.46 52.00
N ARG A 3 -3.43 9.56 52.72
CA ARG A 3 -2.61 8.47 52.14
C ARG A 3 -3.53 7.34 51.67
N LEU A 4 -3.48 7.01 50.38
CA LEU A 4 -4.09 5.80 49.84
C LEU A 4 -3.17 4.60 50.13
N THR A 5 -3.68 3.66 50.93
CA THR A 5 -3.05 2.36 51.22
C THR A 5 -3.42 1.36 50.14
N CYS A 6 -2.42 0.87 49.40
CA CYS A 6 -2.57 -0.18 48.40
C CYS A 6 -2.70 -1.55 49.12
N ARG A 7 -3.86 -2.21 49.03
CA ARG A 7 -4.08 -3.59 49.53
C ARG A 7 -3.50 -4.57 48.49
N ARG A 8 -2.49 -5.33 48.94
CA ARG A 8 -1.99 -6.51 48.21
C ARG A 8 -3.03 -7.63 48.30
N VAL A 9 -3.51 -8.08 47.14
CA VAL A 9 -4.26 -9.34 47.05
C VAL A 9 -3.26 -10.46 46.76
N VAL A 10 -3.14 -11.39 47.68
CA VAL A 10 -2.39 -12.65 47.52
C VAL A 10 -3.34 -13.65 46.88
N VAL A 11 -3.06 -14.09 45.66
CA VAL A 11 -3.80 -15.19 45.02
C VAL A 11 -2.92 -16.43 45.11
N ALA A 12 -3.44 -17.43 45.80
CA ALA A 12 -2.83 -18.74 46.00
C ALA A 12 -2.74 -19.51 44.68
N GLY A 13 -1.63 -20.21 44.48
CA GLY A 13 -1.34 -20.98 43.28
C GLY A 13 -2.24 -22.21 43.14
N ALA A 14 -2.61 -22.47 41.90
CA ALA A 14 -3.04 -23.78 41.43
C ALA A 14 -2.07 -24.25 40.34
N ALA A 15 -1.45 -25.38 40.57
CA ALA A 15 -0.60 -26.07 39.62
C ALA A 15 -1.47 -26.57 38.45
N ALA A 16 -1.18 -26.13 37.25
CA ALA A 16 -1.78 -26.65 36.04
C ALA A 16 -0.71 -27.31 35.15
N ALA A 17 -1.04 -28.54 34.77
CA ALA A 17 -0.24 -29.45 33.99
C ALA A 17 0.28 -28.85 32.67
N ALA A 18 1.54 -29.13 32.34
CA ALA A 18 2.15 -28.83 31.06
C ALA A 18 1.52 -29.68 29.95
N ALA A 19 0.57 -29.10 29.21
CA ALA A 19 0.19 -29.61 27.90
C ALA A 19 1.11 -28.96 26.86
N GLY A 20 1.92 -29.80 26.20
CA GLY A 20 2.82 -29.35 25.15
C GLY A 20 2.02 -28.77 23.98
N LEU A 21 2.05 -27.45 23.81
CA LEU A 21 1.62 -26.81 22.56
C LEU A 21 2.69 -27.08 21.50
N ALA A 22 2.37 -27.97 20.57
CA ALA A 22 3.08 -28.06 19.32
C ALA A 22 2.89 -26.73 18.59
N VAL A 23 3.94 -25.89 18.53
CA VAL A 23 4.00 -24.71 17.69
C VAL A 23 4.00 -25.21 16.25
N LEU A 24 2.82 -25.21 15.63
CA LEU A 24 2.71 -25.34 14.18
C LEU A 24 3.43 -24.11 13.62
N LYS A 25 4.64 -24.33 13.09
CA LYS A 25 5.29 -23.37 12.20
C LYS A 25 4.41 -23.29 10.94
N THR A 26 3.45 -22.38 10.93
CA THR A 26 2.81 -21.95 9.69
C THR A 26 3.89 -21.25 8.90
N GLY A 27 4.52 -22.01 8.00
CA GLY A 27 5.37 -21.44 6.97
C GLY A 27 4.54 -20.39 6.23
N ALA A 28 4.96 -19.14 6.30
CA ALA A 28 4.42 -18.11 5.43
C ALA A 28 4.73 -18.55 3.99
N GLN A 29 3.75 -19.18 3.35
CA GLN A 29 3.81 -19.41 1.92
C GLN A 29 3.85 -18.05 1.27
N ALA A 30 4.94 -17.75 0.57
CA ALA A 30 5.00 -16.63 -0.35
C ALA A 30 3.82 -16.82 -1.32
N GLN A 31 2.76 -16.05 -1.12
CA GLN A 31 1.63 -16.07 -2.04
C GLN A 31 2.13 -15.47 -3.33
N THR A 32 2.32 -16.33 -4.34
CA THR A 32 2.52 -15.92 -5.72
C THR A 32 1.38 -14.97 -6.05
N GLN A 33 1.71 -13.72 -6.38
CA GLN A 33 0.73 -12.72 -6.74
C GLN A 33 -0.11 -13.25 -7.90
N THR A 34 -1.40 -13.41 -7.67
CA THR A 34 -2.33 -13.88 -8.68
C THR A 34 -2.47 -12.80 -9.76
N LYS A 35 -2.49 -13.22 -11.03
CA LYS A 35 -2.82 -12.32 -12.15
C LYS A 35 -4.13 -11.58 -11.84
N PRO A 36 -4.27 -10.31 -12.29
CA PRO A 36 -5.51 -9.55 -12.12
C PRO A 36 -6.73 -10.38 -12.56
N VAL A 37 -7.71 -10.52 -11.68
CA VAL A 37 -8.92 -11.28 -11.93
C VAL A 37 -10.06 -10.32 -12.26
N GLY A 38 -10.90 -10.67 -13.23
CA GLY A 38 -12.12 -9.90 -13.54
C GLY A 38 -11.92 -8.72 -14.48
N VAL A 39 -10.76 -8.60 -15.15
CA VAL A 39 -10.51 -7.59 -16.18
C VAL A 39 -10.36 -8.22 -17.56
N THR A 40 -10.85 -7.55 -18.58
CA THR A 40 -10.66 -7.96 -19.98
C THR A 40 -9.21 -7.76 -20.42
N PRO A 41 -8.73 -8.45 -21.48
CA PRO A 41 -7.40 -8.22 -22.01
C PRO A 41 -7.13 -6.75 -22.43
N ALA A 42 -8.13 -6.06 -22.94
CA ALA A 42 -8.01 -4.65 -23.34
C ALA A 42 -7.85 -3.72 -22.11
N GLU A 43 -8.64 -3.95 -21.06
CA GLU A 43 -8.50 -3.21 -19.79
C GLU A 43 -7.16 -3.49 -19.14
N LEU A 44 -6.70 -4.75 -19.13
CA LEU A 44 -5.40 -5.10 -18.60
C LEU A 44 -4.27 -4.37 -19.35
N ALA A 45 -4.31 -4.36 -20.69
CA ALA A 45 -3.32 -3.63 -21.50
C ALA A 45 -3.29 -2.12 -21.18
N LYS A 46 -4.47 -1.51 -20.96
CA LYS A 46 -4.57 -0.12 -20.48
C LYS A 46 -3.88 0.06 -19.13
N HIS A 47 -4.17 -0.82 -18.16
CA HIS A 47 -3.58 -0.74 -16.83
C HIS A 47 -2.07 -0.97 -16.86
N GLU A 48 -1.59 -1.92 -17.66
CA GLU A 48 -0.16 -2.15 -17.84
C GLU A 48 0.57 -0.95 -18.41
N LYS A 49 -0.03 -0.24 -19.38
CA LYS A 49 0.54 1.00 -19.92
C LYS A 49 0.85 2.01 -18.82
N PHE A 50 -0.11 2.28 -17.94
CA PHE A 50 0.06 3.26 -16.86
C PHE A 50 0.94 2.73 -15.72
N MET A 51 0.91 1.43 -15.46
CA MET A 51 1.82 0.81 -14.49
C MET A 51 3.28 0.96 -14.91
N ARG A 52 3.61 0.84 -16.21
CA ARG A 52 4.98 1.10 -16.69
C ARG A 52 5.42 2.54 -16.45
N LEU A 53 4.51 3.52 -16.47
CA LEU A 53 4.82 4.89 -16.09
C LEU A 53 5.09 5.03 -14.59
N ALA A 54 4.32 4.33 -13.74
CA ALA A 54 4.60 4.27 -12.31
C ALA A 54 5.96 3.59 -12.01
N ILE A 55 6.31 2.52 -12.73
CA ILE A 55 7.64 1.88 -12.67
C ILE A 55 8.74 2.86 -13.07
N ALA A 56 8.53 3.65 -14.11
CA ALA A 56 9.49 4.67 -14.52
C ALA A 56 9.71 5.73 -13.42
N GLN A 57 8.66 6.13 -12.70
CA GLN A 57 8.81 6.99 -11.52
C GLN A 57 9.61 6.30 -10.41
N ALA A 58 9.31 5.02 -10.09
CA ALA A 58 10.02 4.26 -9.06
C ALA A 58 11.53 4.13 -9.34
N ASN A 59 11.91 3.96 -10.60
CA ASN A 59 13.31 3.86 -11.03
C ASN A 59 14.12 5.14 -10.77
N ARG A 60 13.48 6.28 -10.52
CA ARG A 60 14.15 7.53 -10.14
C ARG A 60 14.66 7.52 -8.71
N ASN A 61 14.13 6.65 -7.86
CA ASN A 61 14.61 6.43 -6.49
C ASN A 61 14.74 4.93 -6.17
N PRO A 62 15.80 4.24 -6.62
CA PRO A 62 16.01 2.82 -6.32
C PRO A 62 16.15 2.54 -4.82
N GLY A 63 16.50 3.54 -4.02
CA GLY A 63 16.56 3.45 -2.56
C GLY A 63 15.19 3.25 -1.91
N ARG A 64 14.13 3.80 -2.51
CA ARG A 64 12.73 3.68 -2.12
C ARG A 64 11.88 3.54 -3.37
N PRO A 65 11.81 2.33 -4.00
CA PRO A 65 11.30 2.15 -5.35
C PRO A 65 9.77 2.17 -5.41
N PHE A 66 9.18 3.20 -4.82
CA PHE A 66 7.76 3.50 -4.93
C PHE A 66 7.58 4.64 -5.92
N GLY A 67 6.83 4.38 -6.98
CA GLY A 67 6.45 5.33 -7.99
C GLY A 67 4.95 5.28 -8.23
N SER A 68 4.35 6.43 -8.48
CA SER A 68 2.91 6.54 -8.72
C SER A 68 2.60 7.53 -9.83
N VAL A 69 1.49 7.28 -10.55
CA VAL A 69 0.89 8.24 -11.47
C VAL A 69 -0.61 8.33 -11.25
N LEU A 70 -1.18 9.53 -11.38
CA LEU A 70 -2.61 9.78 -11.46
C LEU A 70 -3.03 9.96 -12.90
N VAL A 71 -4.07 9.23 -13.30
CA VAL A 71 -4.62 9.27 -14.66
C VAL A 71 -6.06 9.77 -14.60
N ASP A 72 -6.40 10.74 -15.41
CA ASP A 72 -7.79 11.17 -15.62
C ASP A 72 -8.49 10.18 -16.55
N GLU A 73 -9.51 9.48 -16.07
CA GLU A 73 -10.25 8.47 -16.81
C GLU A 73 -11.02 9.04 -18.00
N ARG A 74 -11.31 10.34 -17.99
CA ARG A 74 -12.06 11.02 -19.08
C ARG A 74 -11.19 11.28 -20.30
N THR A 75 -9.89 11.56 -20.07
CA THR A 75 -8.95 11.92 -21.15
C THR A 75 -7.92 10.84 -21.41
N GLY A 76 -7.67 9.97 -20.43
CA GLY A 76 -6.58 8.99 -20.48
C GLY A 76 -5.19 9.62 -20.32
N GLU A 77 -5.13 10.86 -19.81
CA GLU A 77 -3.88 11.59 -19.61
C GLU A 77 -3.33 11.40 -18.20
N VAL A 78 -2.00 11.39 -18.07
CA VAL A 78 -1.33 11.46 -16.76
C VAL A 78 -1.38 12.91 -16.27
N VAL A 79 -2.06 13.13 -15.16
CA VAL A 79 -2.29 14.44 -14.57
C VAL A 79 -1.52 14.69 -13.27
N GLY A 80 -0.91 13.65 -12.70
CA GLY A 80 -0.06 13.73 -11.52
C GLY A 80 0.98 12.61 -11.52
N GLU A 81 2.18 12.91 -11.03
CA GLU A 81 3.29 11.97 -10.94
C GLU A 81 3.98 12.08 -9.59
N GLY A 82 4.44 10.97 -9.04
CA GLY A 82 5.10 10.94 -7.77
C GLY A 82 6.15 9.83 -7.66
N VAL A 83 7.25 10.17 -7.02
CA VAL A 83 8.26 9.26 -6.54
C VAL A 83 8.43 9.48 -5.05
N ALA A 84 8.64 8.42 -4.26
CA ALA A 84 8.81 8.56 -2.82
C ALA A 84 10.06 9.39 -2.49
N ASP A 85 9.91 10.38 -1.61
CA ASP A 85 11.00 11.23 -1.11
C ASP A 85 10.95 11.35 0.42
N LEU A 86 11.29 10.24 1.09
CA LEU A 86 11.28 10.16 2.55
C LEU A 86 12.44 10.95 3.19
N ALA A 87 13.43 11.37 2.39
CA ALA A 87 14.50 12.23 2.88
C ALA A 87 13.99 13.67 3.15
N ALA A 88 13.09 14.16 2.31
CA ALA A 88 12.45 15.46 2.49
C ALA A 88 11.36 15.41 3.58
N SER A 89 10.55 14.35 3.63
CA SER A 89 9.56 14.13 4.69
C SER A 89 9.09 12.68 4.73
N PRO A 90 8.89 12.08 5.91
CA PRO A 90 8.39 10.71 6.04
C PRO A 90 6.99 10.49 5.46
N MET A 91 6.24 11.57 5.21
CA MET A 91 4.90 11.50 4.61
C MET A 91 4.91 11.58 3.08
N LEU A 92 6.04 11.91 2.45
CA LEU A 92 6.14 12.06 0.99
C LEU A 92 6.31 10.69 0.31
N HIS A 93 5.32 9.84 0.46
CA HIS A 93 5.16 8.62 -0.33
C HIS A 93 4.78 8.97 -1.78
N SER A 94 5.00 8.05 -2.69
CA SER A 94 4.78 8.30 -4.13
C SER A 94 3.35 8.71 -4.46
N GLU A 95 2.36 8.14 -3.79
CA GLU A 95 0.94 8.46 -3.97
C GLU A 95 0.64 9.89 -3.51
N VAL A 96 1.16 10.29 -2.33
CA VAL A 96 1.01 11.65 -1.81
C VAL A 96 1.70 12.66 -2.74
N MET A 97 2.89 12.31 -3.26
CA MET A 97 3.60 13.14 -4.24
C MET A 97 2.80 13.31 -5.54
N ALA A 98 2.19 12.22 -6.05
CA ALA A 98 1.32 12.29 -7.23
C ALA A 98 0.08 13.17 -6.98
N MET A 99 -0.55 13.04 -5.79
CA MET A 99 -1.68 13.89 -5.39
C MET A 99 -1.27 15.36 -5.27
N ASN A 100 -0.13 15.65 -4.67
CA ASN A 100 0.40 17.02 -4.57
C ASN A 100 0.71 17.61 -5.95
N SER A 101 1.28 16.81 -6.85
CA SER A 101 1.54 17.18 -8.24
C SER A 101 0.25 17.52 -8.99
N TYR A 102 -0.81 16.72 -8.79
CA TYR A 102 -2.13 16.99 -9.36
C TYR A 102 -2.73 18.27 -8.80
N LEU A 103 -2.74 18.40 -7.47
CA LEU A 103 -3.31 19.56 -6.77
C LEU A 103 -2.68 20.88 -7.24
N ALA A 104 -1.36 20.90 -7.39
CA ALA A 104 -0.63 22.10 -7.84
C ALA A 104 -1.01 22.55 -9.26
N LYS A 105 -1.37 21.60 -10.14
CA LYS A 105 -1.71 21.89 -11.54
C LYS A 105 -3.20 22.14 -11.77
N ASN A 106 -4.06 21.43 -11.04
CA ASN A 106 -5.48 21.33 -11.35
C ASN A 106 -6.38 21.93 -10.23
N GLY A 107 -5.81 22.25 -9.07
CA GLY A 107 -6.57 22.65 -7.89
C GLY A 107 -7.33 21.49 -7.24
N ASN A 108 -8.08 21.79 -6.18
CA ASN A 108 -8.81 20.79 -5.38
C ASN A 108 -10.18 20.43 -6.01
N LYS A 109 -10.16 19.77 -7.16
CA LYS A 109 -11.39 19.36 -7.89
C LYS A 109 -11.10 18.19 -8.80
N GLY A 110 -12.13 17.41 -9.19
CA GLY A 110 -12.05 16.36 -10.21
C GLY A 110 -11.42 15.05 -9.75
N TRP A 111 -11.17 14.89 -8.45
CA TRP A 111 -10.56 13.69 -7.86
C TRP A 111 -11.36 12.41 -8.15
N GLU A 112 -12.69 12.52 -8.26
CA GLU A 112 -13.62 11.42 -8.55
C GLU A 112 -13.43 10.79 -9.93
N ASN A 113 -12.70 11.47 -10.83
CA ASN A 113 -12.41 10.99 -12.17
C ASN A 113 -11.05 10.30 -12.29
N LEU A 114 -10.27 10.25 -11.20
CA LEU A 114 -8.90 9.78 -11.25
C LEU A 114 -8.76 8.30 -10.92
N THR A 115 -7.71 7.71 -11.50
CA THR A 115 -7.16 6.40 -11.10
C THR A 115 -5.72 6.60 -10.63
N MET A 116 -5.42 6.13 -9.43
CA MET A 116 -4.05 6.03 -8.92
C MET A 116 -3.42 4.72 -9.41
N TYR A 117 -2.25 4.81 -10.02
CA TYR A 117 -1.39 3.66 -10.31
C TYR A 117 -0.17 3.73 -9.42
N GLY A 118 0.15 2.65 -8.71
CA GLY A 118 1.30 2.56 -7.80
C GLY A 118 2.09 1.28 -8.01
N THR A 119 3.43 1.34 -7.93
CA THR A 119 4.27 0.14 -8.00
C THR A 119 4.04 -0.78 -6.82
N GLY A 120 3.68 -0.23 -5.65
CA GLY A 120 3.21 -0.96 -4.47
C GLY A 120 1.76 -0.64 -4.15
N GLU A 121 1.09 -1.54 -3.41
CA GLU A 121 -0.21 -1.26 -2.81
C GLU A 121 -0.08 -0.07 -1.84
N ALA A 122 -1.04 0.87 -1.88
CA ALA A 122 -1.01 2.03 -1.01
C ALA A 122 -1.04 1.62 0.47
N CYS A 123 -0.09 2.14 1.24
CA CYS A 123 -0.09 1.99 2.69
C CYS A 123 -1.32 2.68 3.32
N PRO A 124 -1.66 2.42 4.60
CA PRO A 124 -2.85 3.01 5.22
C PRO A 124 -2.91 4.53 5.16
N MET A 125 -1.77 5.22 5.26
CA MET A 125 -1.71 6.68 5.14
C MET A 125 -2.15 7.15 3.74
N CYS A 126 -1.56 6.55 2.69
CA CYS A 126 -1.87 6.92 1.30
C CYS A 126 -3.29 6.51 0.91
N ALA A 127 -3.72 5.31 1.31
CA ALA A 127 -5.09 4.85 1.07
C ALA A 127 -6.12 5.76 1.76
N SER A 128 -5.86 6.20 3.01
CA SER A 128 -6.71 7.16 3.70
C SER A 128 -6.73 8.52 3.00
N ALA A 129 -5.58 9.01 2.53
CA ALA A 129 -5.52 10.25 1.76
C ALA A 129 -6.36 10.16 0.47
N MET A 130 -6.35 9.02 -0.23
CA MET A 130 -7.20 8.78 -1.40
C MET A 130 -8.69 8.77 -1.04
N VAL A 131 -9.07 8.14 0.09
CA VAL A 131 -10.45 8.16 0.61
C VAL A 131 -10.91 9.58 0.86
N TRP A 132 -10.12 10.39 1.57
CA TRP A 132 -10.46 11.79 1.85
C TRP A 132 -10.50 12.68 0.61
N ALA A 133 -9.63 12.45 -0.37
CA ALA A 133 -9.66 13.16 -1.65
C ALA A 133 -10.81 12.70 -2.56
N GLY A 134 -11.38 11.51 -2.32
CA GLY A 134 -12.42 10.93 -3.17
C GLY A 134 -11.89 10.30 -4.46
N ILE A 135 -10.63 9.82 -4.48
CA ILE A 135 -10.06 9.10 -5.63
C ILE A 135 -10.58 7.65 -5.62
N PRO A 136 -11.50 7.27 -6.52
CA PRO A 136 -12.27 6.04 -6.36
C PRO A 136 -11.59 4.79 -6.93
N ARG A 137 -10.43 4.93 -7.57
CA ARG A 137 -9.77 3.82 -8.25
C ARG A 137 -8.30 3.75 -7.90
N MET A 138 -7.85 2.55 -7.58
CA MET A 138 -6.44 2.23 -7.39
C MET A 138 -6.08 0.96 -8.15
N VAL A 139 -4.95 1.03 -8.86
CA VAL A 139 -4.29 -0.10 -9.52
C VAL A 139 -2.86 -0.19 -9.00
N TYR A 140 -2.44 -1.36 -8.56
CA TYR A 140 -1.09 -1.54 -8.03
C TYR A 140 -0.41 -2.80 -8.55
N GLY A 141 0.92 -2.80 -8.53
CA GLY A 141 1.74 -3.95 -8.89
C GLY A 141 1.89 -4.91 -7.71
N SER A 142 2.90 -4.69 -6.88
CA SER A 142 3.22 -5.53 -5.72
C SER A 142 2.28 -5.25 -4.55
N ASP A 143 1.81 -6.29 -3.89
CA ASP A 143 0.93 -6.15 -2.73
C ASP A 143 1.71 -5.92 -1.41
N THR A 144 1.01 -5.43 -0.38
CA THR A 144 1.59 -5.16 0.93
C THR A 144 2.31 -6.37 1.54
N PRO A 145 1.78 -7.61 1.52
CA PRO A 145 2.48 -8.78 2.04
C PRO A 145 3.81 -9.06 1.34
N PHE A 146 3.90 -8.84 0.04
CA PHE A 146 5.13 -9.00 -0.72
C PHE A 146 6.14 -7.89 -0.38
N VAL A 147 5.72 -6.63 -0.49
CA VAL A 147 6.58 -5.45 -0.23
C VAL A 147 7.20 -5.51 1.17
N ARG A 148 6.44 -5.94 2.18
CA ARG A 148 6.89 -6.04 3.57
C ARG A 148 8.02 -7.05 3.82
N GLN A 149 8.34 -7.90 2.87
CA GLN A 149 9.53 -8.75 2.96
C GLN A 149 10.83 -7.96 2.77
N TYR A 150 10.76 -6.80 2.11
CA TYR A 150 11.90 -5.98 1.68
C TYR A 150 11.92 -4.59 2.31
N ILE A 151 10.76 -4.03 2.59
CA ILE A 151 10.59 -2.68 3.14
C ILE A 151 9.59 -2.74 4.29
N ALA A 152 9.98 -2.20 5.46
CA ALA A 152 9.07 -2.11 6.60
C ALA A 152 7.87 -1.22 6.26
N ASP A 153 6.67 -1.74 6.49
CA ASP A 153 5.40 -1.06 6.25
C ASP A 153 4.33 -1.53 7.24
N ILE A 154 3.25 -0.77 7.35
CA ILE A 154 2.09 -1.08 8.19
C ILE A 154 1.29 -2.23 7.54
N ASN A 155 1.03 -3.29 8.32
CA ASN A 155 0.32 -4.49 7.83
C ASN A 155 -1.20 -4.29 7.78
N ILE A 156 -1.64 -3.29 7.02
CA ILE A 156 -3.06 -3.03 6.73
C ILE A 156 -3.20 -2.85 5.23
N ARG A 157 -4.08 -3.61 4.61
CA ARG A 157 -4.33 -3.57 3.17
C ARG A 157 -5.16 -2.32 2.80
N ALA A 158 -4.94 -1.79 1.61
CA ALA A 158 -5.72 -0.68 1.07
C ALA A 158 -7.23 -0.97 1.05
N GLN A 159 -7.63 -2.23 0.82
CA GLN A 159 -9.03 -2.65 0.90
C GLN A 159 -9.63 -2.42 2.30
N ALA A 160 -8.90 -2.73 3.36
CA ALA A 160 -9.39 -2.53 4.72
C ALA A 160 -9.64 -1.04 5.03
N VAL A 161 -8.79 -0.15 4.51
CA VAL A 161 -8.99 1.30 4.63
C VAL A 161 -10.21 1.77 3.83
N ALA A 162 -10.36 1.30 2.59
CA ALA A 162 -11.52 1.61 1.76
C ALA A 162 -12.84 1.13 2.41
N ASP A 163 -12.82 -0.08 3.00
CA ASP A 163 -13.97 -0.64 3.72
C ASP A 163 -14.32 0.15 4.97
N ALA A 164 -13.33 0.60 5.73
CA ALA A 164 -13.54 1.46 6.89
C ALA A 164 -14.07 2.85 6.49
N GLY A 165 -13.73 3.34 5.30
CA GLY A 165 -14.15 4.63 4.77
C GLY A 165 -15.53 4.65 4.12
N LYS A 166 -16.30 3.56 4.09
CA LYS A 166 -17.57 3.42 3.33
C LYS A 166 -18.64 4.49 3.64
N ALA A 167 -18.57 5.14 4.81
CA ALA A 167 -19.50 6.20 5.16
C ALA A 167 -19.30 7.48 4.32
N ILE A 168 -18.11 7.71 3.79
CA ILE A 168 -17.72 8.93 3.07
C ILE A 168 -17.12 8.64 1.68
N TYR A 169 -16.92 7.38 1.32
CA TYR A 169 -16.17 6.99 0.14
C TYR A 169 -16.76 5.75 -0.52
N THR A 170 -16.72 5.71 -1.85
CA THR A 170 -17.07 4.54 -2.65
C THR A 170 -15.91 4.15 -3.54
N SER A 171 -15.26 3.02 -3.24
CA SER A 171 -14.26 2.43 -4.14
C SER A 171 -14.94 1.89 -5.39
N LYS A 172 -14.47 2.29 -6.56
CA LYS A 172 -14.93 1.78 -7.86
C LYS A 172 -14.02 0.69 -8.42
N LEU A 173 -12.73 0.73 -8.05
CA LEU A 173 -11.74 -0.24 -8.47
C LEU A 173 -10.61 -0.32 -7.45
N LEU A 174 -10.27 -1.52 -7.01
CA LEU A 174 -9.03 -1.82 -6.31
C LEU A 174 -8.44 -3.07 -6.97
N LEU A 175 -7.46 -2.89 -7.84
CA LEU A 175 -6.89 -3.94 -8.68
C LEU A 175 -5.40 -4.11 -8.40
N GLY A 176 -5.01 -5.27 -7.88
CA GLY A 176 -3.62 -5.62 -7.63
C GLY A 176 -3.04 -6.57 -8.67
N GLY A 177 -1.72 -6.72 -8.65
CA GLY A 177 -1.00 -7.71 -9.46
C GLY A 177 -0.71 -7.25 -10.90
N VAL A 178 -0.99 -6.00 -11.25
CA VAL A 178 -0.70 -5.47 -12.59
C VAL A 178 0.80 -5.29 -12.77
N LEU A 179 1.39 -6.06 -13.69
CA LEU A 179 2.86 -6.16 -13.88
C LEU A 179 3.61 -6.50 -12.57
N ALA A 180 3.01 -7.32 -11.70
CA ALA A 180 3.65 -7.72 -10.45
C ALA A 180 5.05 -8.32 -10.68
N SER A 181 5.25 -9.11 -11.73
CA SER A 181 6.57 -9.67 -12.08
C SER A 181 7.64 -8.61 -12.41
N GLU A 182 7.23 -7.39 -12.77
CA GLU A 182 8.14 -6.26 -13.00
C GLU A 182 8.32 -5.44 -11.71
N THR A 183 7.22 -5.14 -11.00
CA THR A 183 7.27 -4.34 -9.77
C THR A 183 7.93 -5.08 -8.61
N ASP A 184 7.75 -6.40 -8.49
CA ASP A 184 8.38 -7.23 -7.46
C ASP A 184 9.90 -7.12 -7.50
N LYS A 185 10.48 -7.11 -8.69
CA LYS A 185 11.93 -6.94 -8.90
C LYS A 185 12.48 -5.64 -8.32
N LEU A 186 11.67 -4.57 -8.31
CA LEU A 186 12.08 -3.30 -7.72
C LEU A 186 12.31 -3.44 -6.21
N PHE A 187 11.47 -4.22 -5.53
CA PHE A 187 11.57 -4.46 -4.09
C PHE A 187 12.60 -5.54 -3.77
N GLU A 188 12.67 -6.62 -4.55
CA GLU A 188 13.67 -7.68 -4.42
C GLU A 188 15.10 -7.14 -4.48
N ALA A 189 15.36 -6.14 -5.31
CA ALA A 189 16.65 -5.47 -5.41
C ALA A 189 17.11 -4.82 -4.08
N LYS A 190 16.20 -4.63 -3.10
CA LYS A 190 16.54 -4.13 -1.77
C LYS A 190 17.15 -5.19 -0.85
N GLY A 191 16.97 -6.48 -1.17
CA GLY A 191 17.26 -7.59 -0.25
C GLY A 191 16.22 -7.69 0.87
N LYS A 192 15.99 -8.90 1.36
CA LYS A 192 14.99 -9.13 2.42
C LYS A 192 15.40 -8.52 3.75
N ILE A 193 14.41 -8.07 4.51
CA ILE A 193 14.62 -7.59 5.88
C ILE A 193 15.19 -8.74 6.72
N GLY A 194 16.33 -8.48 7.40
CA GLY A 194 16.99 -9.46 8.26
C GLY A 194 18.04 -10.35 7.55
N GLU A 195 18.11 -10.35 6.23
CA GLU A 195 19.20 -10.99 5.50
C GLU A 195 20.40 -10.00 5.45
N LYS A 196 21.47 -10.34 6.17
CA LYS A 196 22.74 -9.58 6.06
C LYS A 196 23.33 -9.80 4.66
N LYS A 197 23.62 -8.71 3.98
CA LYS A 197 24.50 -8.74 2.81
C LYS A 197 25.93 -8.96 3.25
#